data_cfbe11522e809837abacb622b7dba24f
#
_entry.id   cfbe11522e809837abacb622b7dba24f
#
_cell.length_a   1.000
_cell.length_b   1.000
_cell.length_c   1.000
_cell.angle_alpha   90.00
_cell.angle_beta   90.00
_cell.angle_gamma   90.00
#
_symmetry.space_group_name_H-M   'P 1'
#
loop_
_entity.id
_entity.type
_entity.pdbx_description
1 polymer ?
#
loop_
_entity_poly.entity_id
_entity_poly.type
_entity_poly.pdbx_seq_one_letter_code
_entity_poly.pdbx_strand_id
1 'polypeptide(L)'
;MKQENFWINFLEQELKKDYFKSIKKRLIDDNNSGKKIHPNPSQFFTALELCKFEATKIVIVGQDPYHSPNAANGLAFSVGKNHKLPPSLRNIFLEIENDLAISNTSGDLSIWAKQGVMLLNTSLSVVEGNPGSHSKIGWELLTNKVVSLIQAKGNIIFMLWGNHAKQKKDLICKKNFILEAAHPSPLSASRGFFGCKHFSKANEILKSINQTAIDWHTD
;
A
#
# COMPACT_ATOMS: atom_id res chain seq x y z
N MET A 1 -7.83 -9.93 28.13
CA MET A 1 -8.49 -10.38 26.89
C MET A 1 -7.52 -10.07 25.73
N LYS A 2 -7.13 -11.07 24.92
CA LYS A 2 -6.36 -10.80 23.69
C LYS A 2 -7.27 -9.97 22.78
N GLN A 3 -6.88 -8.76 22.46
CA GLN A 3 -7.56 -7.96 21.43
C GLN A 3 -7.56 -8.80 20.15
N GLU A 4 -8.72 -9.30 19.75
CA GLU A 4 -8.87 -10.02 18.48
C GLU A 4 -8.42 -9.08 17.38
N ASN A 5 -7.48 -9.53 16.55
CA ASN A 5 -6.98 -8.73 15.46
C ASN A 5 -8.07 -8.63 14.39
N PHE A 6 -8.67 -7.45 14.22
CA PHE A 6 -9.75 -7.18 13.27
C PHE A 6 -9.49 -7.80 11.89
N TRP A 7 -8.26 -7.64 11.39
CA TRP A 7 -7.90 -8.16 10.07
C TRP A 7 -7.89 -9.68 10.00
N ILE A 8 -7.57 -10.39 11.08
CA ILE A 8 -7.61 -11.86 11.11
C ILE A 8 -9.06 -12.31 10.92
N ASN A 9 -9.99 -11.80 11.70
CA ASN A 9 -11.42 -12.15 11.60
C ASN A 9 -12.00 -11.79 10.23
N PHE A 10 -11.61 -10.62 9.67
CA PHE A 10 -12.00 -10.21 8.33
C PHE A 10 -11.49 -11.19 7.28
N LEU A 11 -10.20 -11.53 7.30
CA LEU A 11 -9.59 -12.45 6.33
C LEU A 11 -10.20 -13.85 6.43
N GLU A 12 -10.44 -14.38 7.63
CA GLU A 12 -11.08 -15.69 7.81
C GLU A 12 -12.43 -15.80 7.11
N GLN A 13 -13.19 -14.70 7.06
CA GLN A 13 -14.47 -14.65 6.36
C GLN A 13 -14.28 -14.51 4.83
N GLU A 14 -13.35 -13.64 4.40
CA GLU A 14 -13.11 -13.38 2.98
C GLU A 14 -12.47 -14.57 2.26
N LEU A 15 -11.57 -15.31 2.95
CA LEU A 15 -10.88 -16.50 2.40
C LEU A 15 -11.85 -17.65 2.06
N LYS A 16 -13.05 -17.67 2.64
CA LYS A 16 -14.09 -18.67 2.36
C LYS A 16 -14.93 -18.37 1.12
N LYS A 17 -14.87 -17.12 0.60
CA LYS A 17 -15.70 -16.67 -0.53
C LYS A 17 -15.20 -17.20 -1.87
N ASP A 18 -16.11 -17.35 -2.82
CA ASP A 18 -15.80 -17.98 -4.12
C ASP A 18 -14.79 -17.18 -4.95
N TYR A 19 -14.84 -15.82 -4.88
CA TYR A 19 -13.84 -15.02 -5.56
C TYR A 19 -12.42 -15.30 -5.03
N PHE A 20 -12.28 -15.55 -3.71
CA PHE A 20 -10.98 -15.86 -3.14
C PHE A 20 -10.52 -17.27 -3.49
N LYS A 21 -11.44 -18.24 -3.55
CA LYS A 21 -11.13 -19.59 -4.08
C LYS A 21 -10.62 -19.51 -5.53
N SER A 22 -11.19 -18.62 -6.34
CA SER A 22 -10.74 -18.36 -7.71
C SER A 22 -9.34 -17.77 -7.76
N ILE A 23 -9.02 -16.79 -6.89
CA ILE A 23 -7.67 -16.26 -6.74
C ILE A 23 -6.70 -17.38 -6.37
N LYS A 24 -7.02 -18.16 -5.34
CA LYS A 24 -6.17 -19.28 -4.88
C LYS A 24 -5.91 -20.29 -5.99
N LYS A 25 -6.96 -20.68 -6.73
CA LYS A 25 -6.82 -21.58 -7.88
C LYS A 25 -5.84 -21.01 -8.91
N ARG A 26 -6.02 -19.75 -9.29
CA ARG A 26 -5.14 -19.10 -10.27
C ARG A 26 -3.68 -19.06 -9.80
N LEU A 27 -3.41 -18.75 -8.54
CA LEU A 27 -2.06 -18.73 -7.97
C LEU A 27 -1.42 -20.14 -8.00
N ILE A 28 -2.20 -21.19 -7.70
CA ILE A 28 -1.76 -22.59 -7.78
C ILE A 28 -1.44 -22.97 -9.23
N ASP A 29 -2.31 -22.64 -10.18
CA ASP A 29 -2.15 -22.95 -11.61
C ASP A 29 -0.88 -22.25 -12.16
N ASP A 30 -0.65 -20.98 -11.82
CA ASP A 30 0.54 -20.25 -12.24
C ASP A 30 1.81 -20.85 -11.62
N ASN A 31 1.79 -21.22 -10.33
CA ASN A 31 2.92 -21.90 -9.68
C ASN A 31 3.21 -23.28 -10.31
N ASN A 32 2.18 -24.08 -10.56
CA ASN A 32 2.32 -25.40 -11.18
C ASN A 32 2.85 -25.32 -12.64
N SER A 33 2.60 -24.19 -13.32
CA SER A 33 3.18 -23.89 -14.64
C SER A 33 4.60 -23.32 -14.59
N GLY A 34 5.25 -23.35 -13.42
CA GLY A 34 6.64 -22.91 -13.22
C GLY A 34 6.82 -21.40 -13.13
N LYS A 35 5.73 -20.61 -13.01
CA LYS A 35 5.84 -19.16 -12.82
C LYS A 35 6.18 -18.85 -11.38
N LYS A 36 7.15 -17.97 -11.19
CA LYS A 36 7.46 -17.42 -9.86
C LYS A 36 6.51 -16.28 -9.53
N ILE A 37 5.96 -16.29 -8.32
CA ILE A 37 4.99 -15.29 -7.85
C ILE A 37 5.62 -14.46 -6.74
N HIS A 38 5.45 -13.15 -6.79
CA HIS A 38 5.92 -12.20 -5.78
C HIS A 38 4.76 -11.42 -5.15
N PRO A 39 4.91 -11.04 -3.87
CA PRO A 39 5.90 -11.52 -2.91
C PRO A 39 5.71 -13.00 -2.57
N ASN A 40 6.49 -13.53 -1.62
CA ASN A 40 6.22 -14.85 -1.05
C ASN A 40 4.77 -14.92 -0.56
N PRO A 41 4.03 -16.03 -0.74
CA PRO A 41 2.64 -16.13 -0.30
C PRO A 41 2.38 -15.78 1.17
N SER A 42 3.35 -16.02 2.06
CA SER A 42 3.29 -15.60 3.46
C SER A 42 3.26 -14.07 3.65
N GLN A 43 3.57 -13.30 2.62
CA GLN A 43 3.65 -11.84 2.66
C GLN A 43 2.48 -11.14 1.93
N PHE A 44 1.51 -11.87 1.38
CA PHE A 44 0.40 -11.24 0.66
C PHE A 44 -0.40 -10.28 1.55
N PHE A 45 -0.47 -10.55 2.85
CA PHE A 45 -1.25 -9.76 3.80
C PHE A 45 -0.40 -8.91 4.75
N THR A 46 0.90 -8.74 4.48
CA THR A 46 1.82 -7.96 5.34
C THR A 46 1.29 -6.55 5.65
N ALA A 47 0.64 -5.89 4.68
CA ALA A 47 0.07 -4.57 4.91
C ALA A 47 -1.00 -4.58 6.02
N LEU A 48 -1.84 -5.61 6.08
CA LEU A 48 -2.87 -5.79 7.12
C LEU A 48 -2.27 -6.27 8.45
N GLU A 49 -1.21 -7.07 8.40
CA GLU A 49 -0.53 -7.56 9.60
C GLU A 49 0.19 -6.45 10.36
N LEU A 50 0.90 -5.56 9.63
CA LEU A 50 1.69 -4.49 10.22
C LEU A 50 0.87 -3.24 10.55
N CYS A 51 -0.13 -2.91 9.75
CA CYS A 51 -1.01 -1.77 9.98
C CYS A 51 -2.35 -2.24 10.55
N LYS A 52 -2.49 -2.19 11.88
CA LYS A 52 -3.74 -2.57 12.56
C LYS A 52 -4.89 -1.67 12.12
N PHE A 53 -6.09 -2.24 12.02
CA PHE A 53 -7.30 -1.51 11.61
C PHE A 53 -7.53 -0.25 12.47
N GLU A 54 -7.47 -0.40 13.78
CA GLU A 54 -7.72 0.69 14.75
C GLU A 54 -6.68 1.80 14.64
N ALA A 55 -5.42 1.43 14.37
CA ALA A 55 -4.29 2.35 14.28
C ALA A 55 -4.19 3.03 12.90
N THR A 56 -4.95 2.59 11.89
CA THR A 56 -4.85 3.15 10.55
C THR A 56 -5.24 4.62 10.53
N LYS A 57 -4.34 5.48 10.05
CA LYS A 57 -4.47 6.93 9.92
C LYS A 57 -4.35 7.38 8.46
N ILE A 58 -3.45 6.74 7.71
CA ILE A 58 -3.15 7.07 6.31
C ILE A 58 -3.28 5.80 5.47
N VAL A 59 -3.79 5.95 4.25
CA VAL A 59 -3.79 4.89 3.22
C VAL A 59 -3.03 5.39 2.00
N ILE A 60 -1.99 4.66 1.60
CA ILE A 60 -1.27 4.88 0.35
C ILE A 60 -1.58 3.69 -0.56
N VAL A 61 -2.15 3.97 -1.74
CA VAL A 61 -2.60 2.94 -2.67
C VAL A 61 -1.55 2.73 -3.76
N GLY A 62 -1.00 1.51 -3.82
CA GLY A 62 -0.17 1.03 -4.93
C GLY A 62 -0.99 0.22 -5.94
N GLN A 63 -0.38 -0.15 -7.05
CA GLN A 63 -1.01 -0.97 -8.09
C GLN A 63 -0.79 -2.45 -7.83
N ASP A 64 0.43 -2.93 -7.99
CA ASP A 64 0.87 -4.31 -7.81
C ASP A 64 2.26 -4.36 -7.15
N PRO A 65 2.66 -5.51 -6.60
CA PRO A 65 3.99 -5.66 -6.02
C PRO A 65 5.08 -5.50 -7.07
N TYR A 66 6.30 -5.18 -6.64
CA TYR A 66 7.46 -5.25 -7.53
C TYR A 66 7.64 -6.67 -8.06
N HIS A 67 7.78 -6.78 -9.38
CA HIS A 67 7.90 -8.07 -10.08
C HIS A 67 9.34 -8.59 -10.21
N SER A 68 10.33 -7.84 -9.69
CA SER A 68 11.73 -8.26 -9.65
C SER A 68 11.96 -9.29 -8.54
N PRO A 69 12.89 -10.25 -8.71
CA PRO A 69 13.19 -11.25 -7.70
C PRO A 69 13.47 -10.63 -6.32
N ASN A 70 12.80 -11.14 -5.29
CA ASN A 70 12.99 -10.75 -3.88
C ASN A 70 12.78 -9.26 -3.55
N ALA A 71 12.22 -8.47 -4.45
CA ALA A 71 11.98 -7.03 -4.22
C ALA A 71 10.76 -6.79 -3.33
N ALA A 72 9.61 -7.36 -3.70
CA ALA A 72 8.36 -7.16 -2.98
C ALA A 72 8.38 -7.81 -1.58
N ASN A 73 7.89 -7.07 -0.58
CA ASN A 73 7.75 -7.53 0.81
C ASN A 73 6.31 -7.45 1.34
N GLY A 74 5.32 -7.29 0.44
CA GLY A 74 3.89 -7.24 0.77
C GLY A 74 3.35 -5.84 1.11
N LEU A 75 4.19 -4.82 1.10
CA LEU A 75 3.81 -3.42 1.27
C LEU A 75 3.93 -2.66 -0.05
N ALA A 76 2.97 -1.79 -0.36
CA ALA A 76 3.04 -0.94 -1.54
C ALA A 76 4.27 -0.02 -1.50
N PHE A 77 4.98 0.11 -2.62
CA PHE A 77 6.22 0.87 -2.81
C PHE A 77 7.45 0.38 -2.01
N SER A 78 7.29 -0.56 -1.09
CA SER A 78 8.34 -1.05 -0.20
C SER A 78 9.12 -2.22 -0.80
N VAL A 79 10.39 -2.33 -0.44
CA VAL A 79 11.26 -3.47 -0.75
C VAL A 79 11.97 -3.97 0.51
N GLY A 80 12.55 -5.16 0.46
CA GLY A 80 13.36 -5.67 1.57
C GLY A 80 14.56 -4.77 1.89
N LYS A 81 15.00 -4.76 3.17
CA LYS A 81 16.05 -3.86 3.70
C LYS A 81 17.30 -3.72 2.82
N ASN A 82 17.77 -4.82 2.25
CA ASN A 82 19.01 -4.87 1.48
C ASN A 82 18.76 -4.79 -0.04
N HIS A 83 17.53 -4.50 -0.46
CA HIS A 83 17.22 -4.40 -1.88
C HIS A 83 17.52 -2.99 -2.40
N LYS A 84 18.04 -2.91 -3.64
CA LYS A 84 18.25 -1.62 -4.31
C LYS A 84 16.92 -0.85 -4.40
N LEU A 85 16.95 0.43 -4.06
CA LEU A 85 15.76 1.29 -4.12
C LEU A 85 15.19 1.36 -5.54
N PRO A 86 13.92 0.95 -5.73
CA PRO A 86 13.24 1.10 -7.02
C PRO A 86 13.07 2.57 -7.41
N PRO A 87 12.94 2.89 -8.71
CA PRO A 87 12.84 4.27 -9.16
C PRO A 87 11.71 5.07 -8.53
N SER A 88 10.53 4.47 -8.36
CA SER A 88 9.38 5.16 -7.71
C SER A 88 9.66 5.46 -6.24
N LEU A 89 10.29 4.54 -5.50
CA LEU A 89 10.65 4.74 -4.10
C LEU A 89 11.73 5.81 -3.93
N ARG A 90 12.71 5.85 -4.83
CA ARG A 90 13.70 6.95 -4.84
C ARG A 90 13.03 8.32 -5.01
N ASN A 91 12.04 8.42 -5.89
CA ASN A 91 11.29 9.66 -6.09
C ASN A 91 10.43 10.02 -4.86
N ILE A 92 9.86 9.02 -4.18
CA ILE A 92 9.17 9.22 -2.89
C ILE A 92 10.14 9.80 -1.85
N PHE A 93 11.34 9.23 -1.72
CA PHE A 93 12.34 9.72 -0.77
C PHE A 93 12.85 11.12 -1.13
N LEU A 94 13.05 11.41 -2.42
CA LEU A 94 13.41 12.76 -2.87
C LEU A 94 12.32 13.79 -2.53
N GLU A 95 11.04 13.45 -2.67
CA GLU A 95 9.95 14.32 -2.28
C GLU A 95 9.90 14.52 -0.75
N ILE A 96 10.14 13.47 0.05
CA ILE A 96 10.23 13.56 1.52
C ILE A 96 11.39 14.48 1.91
N GLU A 97 12.54 14.35 1.28
CA GLU A 97 13.70 15.19 1.56
C GLU A 97 13.42 16.67 1.25
N ASN A 98 12.79 16.95 0.11
CA ASN A 98 12.40 18.31 -0.28
C ASN A 98 11.28 18.91 0.59
N ASP A 99 10.38 18.08 1.11
CA ASP A 99 9.22 18.52 1.92
C ASP A 99 9.56 18.67 3.40
N LEU A 100 10.36 17.74 3.95
CA LEU A 100 10.59 17.61 5.40
C LEU A 100 12.07 17.64 5.81
N ALA A 101 13.01 17.74 4.87
CA ALA A 101 14.46 17.63 5.09
C ALA A 101 14.86 16.28 5.74
N ILE A 102 14.11 15.20 5.46
CA ILE A 102 14.38 13.84 5.94
C ILE A 102 15.02 13.05 4.80
N SER A 103 16.22 12.51 5.03
CA SER A 103 16.91 11.63 4.09
C SER A 103 16.74 10.17 4.49
N ASN A 104 16.25 9.34 3.57
CA ASN A 104 15.95 7.92 3.78
C ASN A 104 16.86 7.02 2.93
N THR A 105 17.37 5.96 3.51
CA THR A 105 18.27 5.00 2.86
C THR A 105 17.69 3.60 2.77
N SER A 106 16.90 3.18 3.76
CA SER A 106 16.25 1.88 3.77
C SER A 106 14.99 1.85 2.91
N GLY A 107 14.89 0.88 1.99
CA GLY A 107 13.68 0.67 1.19
C GLY A 107 12.55 -0.07 1.91
N ASP A 108 12.76 -0.50 3.15
CA ASP A 108 11.75 -1.17 3.96
C ASP A 108 10.86 -0.16 4.69
N LEU A 109 9.62 -0.03 4.25
CA LEU A 109 8.63 0.90 4.80
C LEU A 109 7.83 0.31 5.97
N SER A 110 8.25 -0.80 6.56
CA SER A 110 7.53 -1.46 7.67
C SER A 110 7.34 -0.55 8.88
N ILE A 111 8.27 0.39 9.10
CA ILE A 111 8.18 1.36 10.22
C ILE A 111 7.00 2.34 10.01
N TRP A 112 6.71 2.74 8.76
CA TRP A 112 5.53 3.56 8.46
C TRP A 112 4.24 2.78 8.69
N ALA A 113 4.20 1.50 8.25
CA ALA A 113 3.02 0.64 8.44
C ALA A 113 2.69 0.47 9.93
N LYS A 114 3.69 0.27 10.78
CA LYS A 114 3.53 0.16 12.24
C LYS A 114 3.02 1.44 12.90
N GLN A 115 3.20 2.60 12.28
CA GLN A 115 2.68 3.89 12.76
C GLN A 115 1.23 4.17 12.31
N GLY A 116 0.65 3.30 11.48
CA GLY A 116 -0.72 3.45 10.97
C GLY A 116 -0.79 3.92 9.51
N VAL A 117 0.28 3.76 8.73
CA VAL A 117 0.25 3.97 7.27
C VAL A 117 -0.05 2.65 6.57
N MET A 118 -1.28 2.48 6.09
CA MET A 118 -1.68 1.32 5.29
C MET A 118 -1.09 1.43 3.87
N LEU A 119 -0.03 0.68 3.61
CA LEU A 119 0.65 0.61 2.31
C LEU A 119 0.05 -0.54 1.48
N LEU A 120 -1.08 -0.28 0.81
CA LEU A 120 -1.92 -1.31 0.20
C LEU A 120 -1.81 -1.30 -1.33
N ASN A 121 -1.37 -2.41 -1.93
CA ASN A 121 -1.51 -2.64 -3.36
C ASN A 121 -2.93 -3.10 -3.69
N THR A 122 -3.45 -2.74 -4.86
CA THR A 122 -4.75 -3.22 -5.35
C THR A 122 -4.70 -4.67 -5.80
N SER A 123 -3.55 -5.13 -6.30
CA SER A 123 -3.23 -6.54 -6.51
C SER A 123 -2.15 -6.97 -5.52
N LEU A 124 -2.38 -8.06 -4.76
CA LEU A 124 -1.46 -8.48 -3.70
C LEU A 124 -0.38 -9.47 -4.19
N SER A 125 -0.41 -9.84 -5.47
CA SER A 125 0.60 -10.70 -6.09
C SER A 125 0.85 -10.32 -7.54
N VAL A 126 1.99 -10.76 -8.07
CA VAL A 126 2.41 -10.55 -9.45
C VAL A 126 3.32 -11.70 -9.89
N VAL A 127 3.30 -12.05 -11.18
CA VAL A 127 4.27 -13.01 -11.77
C VAL A 127 5.60 -12.29 -12.01
N GLU A 128 6.73 -12.94 -11.70
CA GLU A 128 8.07 -12.44 -11.95
C GLU A 128 8.21 -11.93 -13.40
N GLY A 129 8.75 -10.71 -13.55
CA GLY A 129 8.96 -10.10 -14.86
C GLY A 129 7.72 -9.62 -15.59
N ASN A 130 6.50 -9.86 -15.08
CA ASN A 130 5.25 -9.55 -15.78
C ASN A 130 4.33 -8.64 -14.96
N PRO A 131 4.58 -7.31 -14.96
CA PRO A 131 3.77 -6.35 -14.20
C PRO A 131 2.30 -6.42 -14.61
N GLY A 132 1.40 -6.28 -13.64
CA GLY A 132 -0.06 -6.32 -13.85
C GLY A 132 -0.64 -7.71 -14.14
N SER A 133 0.16 -8.78 -14.16
CA SER A 133 -0.28 -10.16 -14.49
C SER A 133 -1.42 -10.68 -13.63
N HIS A 134 -1.53 -10.21 -12.39
CA HIS A 134 -2.59 -10.58 -11.45
C HIS A 134 -3.61 -9.47 -11.19
N SER A 135 -3.61 -8.39 -11.95
CA SER A 135 -4.53 -7.25 -11.75
C SER A 135 -6.01 -7.61 -11.90
N LYS A 136 -6.32 -8.68 -12.66
CA LYS A 136 -7.70 -9.12 -12.98
C LYS A 136 -8.09 -10.47 -12.34
N ILE A 137 -7.30 -11.02 -11.42
CA ILE A 137 -7.61 -12.33 -10.83
C ILE A 137 -8.57 -12.27 -9.64
N GLY A 138 -8.96 -11.06 -9.21
CA GLY A 138 -9.95 -10.85 -8.13
C GLY A 138 -9.41 -10.17 -6.87
N TRP A 139 -8.10 -9.87 -6.77
CA TRP A 139 -7.52 -9.16 -5.61
C TRP A 139 -8.23 -7.85 -5.30
N GLU A 140 -8.68 -7.14 -6.34
CA GLU A 140 -9.35 -5.86 -6.19
C GLU A 140 -10.66 -5.96 -5.40
N LEU A 141 -11.35 -7.09 -5.45
CA LEU A 141 -12.56 -7.33 -4.64
C LEU A 141 -12.24 -7.30 -3.15
N LEU A 142 -11.12 -7.90 -2.75
CA LEU A 142 -10.65 -7.89 -1.36
C LEU A 142 -10.16 -6.50 -0.95
N THR A 143 -9.28 -5.90 -1.74
CA THR A 143 -8.63 -4.62 -1.41
C THR A 143 -9.62 -3.46 -1.42
N ASN A 144 -10.66 -3.47 -2.27
CA ASN A 144 -11.76 -2.51 -2.21
C ASN A 144 -12.55 -2.63 -0.90
N LYS A 145 -12.78 -3.85 -0.38
CA LYS A 145 -13.42 -4.04 0.93
C LYS A 145 -12.55 -3.49 2.06
N VAL A 146 -11.23 -3.73 2.00
CA VAL A 146 -10.29 -3.15 2.97
C VAL A 146 -10.39 -1.62 2.97
N VAL A 147 -10.36 -0.99 1.79
CA VAL A 147 -10.52 0.47 1.65
C VAL A 147 -11.88 0.92 2.19
N SER A 148 -12.97 0.20 1.86
CA SER A 148 -14.32 0.52 2.32
C SER A 148 -14.47 0.45 3.85
N LEU A 149 -13.84 -0.53 4.49
CA LEU A 149 -13.82 -0.65 5.95
C LEU A 149 -13.02 0.48 6.61
N ILE A 150 -11.83 0.78 6.09
CA ILE A 150 -10.99 1.85 6.63
C ILE A 150 -11.67 3.21 6.47
N GLN A 151 -12.22 3.54 5.29
CA GLN A 151 -12.86 4.82 5.04
C GLN A 151 -14.11 5.04 5.91
N ALA A 152 -14.79 3.97 6.32
CA ALA A 152 -15.96 4.05 7.19
C ALA A 152 -15.64 4.59 8.59
N LYS A 153 -14.38 4.47 9.04
CA LYS A 153 -13.93 5.06 10.32
C LYS A 153 -14.04 6.59 10.32
N GLY A 154 -13.86 7.23 9.15
CA GLY A 154 -13.69 8.68 9.06
C GLY A 154 -12.32 9.16 9.56
N ASN A 155 -11.98 10.39 9.22
CA ASN A 155 -10.70 11.01 9.60
C ASN A 155 -9.45 10.24 9.11
N ILE A 156 -9.57 9.55 7.99
CA ILE A 156 -8.46 8.85 7.34
C ILE A 156 -7.95 9.71 6.19
N ILE A 157 -6.63 9.74 6.00
CA ILE A 157 -5.98 10.44 4.90
C ILE A 157 -5.67 9.44 3.80
N PHE A 158 -6.19 9.66 2.60
CA PHE A 158 -5.90 8.84 1.42
C PHE A 158 -4.92 9.58 0.51
N MET A 159 -3.73 9.03 0.32
CA MET A 159 -2.74 9.51 -0.64
C MET A 159 -2.89 8.72 -1.93
N LEU A 160 -3.47 9.35 -2.95
CA LEU A 160 -3.80 8.74 -4.23
C LEU A 160 -2.84 9.24 -5.32
N TRP A 161 -1.84 8.44 -5.62
CA TRP A 161 -0.78 8.79 -6.56
C TRP A 161 -0.97 8.12 -7.92
N GLY A 162 -1.26 8.94 -8.94
CA GLY A 162 -1.51 8.49 -10.31
C GLY A 162 -2.94 8.02 -10.55
N ASN A 163 -3.29 7.84 -11.83
CA ASN A 163 -4.67 7.57 -12.25
C ASN A 163 -5.25 6.26 -11.66
N HIS A 164 -4.42 5.23 -11.51
CA HIS A 164 -4.88 3.96 -10.95
C HIS A 164 -5.35 4.12 -9.49
N ALA A 165 -4.55 4.78 -8.64
CA ALA A 165 -4.93 5.04 -7.26
C ALA A 165 -6.14 5.98 -7.16
N LYS A 166 -6.23 6.98 -8.03
CA LYS A 166 -7.34 7.96 -8.06
C LYS A 166 -8.70 7.31 -8.34
N GLN A 167 -8.76 6.15 -8.99
CA GLN A 167 -10.00 5.40 -9.18
C GLN A 167 -10.63 4.94 -7.86
N LYS A 168 -9.85 4.89 -6.77
CA LYS A 168 -10.40 4.57 -5.44
C LYS A 168 -11.16 5.73 -4.79
N LYS A 169 -11.11 6.94 -5.36
CA LYS A 169 -11.77 8.14 -4.85
C LYS A 169 -13.28 7.93 -4.66
N ASP A 170 -13.92 7.20 -5.57
CA ASP A 170 -15.36 6.93 -5.51
C ASP A 170 -15.77 6.03 -4.32
N LEU A 171 -14.80 5.33 -3.71
CA LEU A 171 -15.02 4.53 -2.50
C LEU A 171 -14.90 5.35 -1.22
N ILE A 172 -14.40 6.60 -1.30
CA ILE A 172 -13.99 7.38 -0.12
C ILE A 172 -15.04 8.45 0.16
N CYS A 173 -15.67 8.38 1.33
CA CYS A 173 -16.66 9.37 1.73
C CYS A 173 -16.02 10.68 2.22
N LYS A 174 -16.81 11.77 2.24
CA LYS A 174 -16.38 13.13 2.61
C LYS A 174 -15.89 13.30 4.06
N LYS A 175 -16.01 12.28 4.91
CA LYS A 175 -15.48 12.27 6.28
C LYS A 175 -13.97 12.03 6.32
N ASN A 176 -13.35 11.78 5.18
CA ASN A 176 -11.93 11.49 5.02
C ASN A 176 -11.24 12.60 4.21
N PHE A 177 -9.92 12.61 4.25
CA PHE A 177 -9.10 13.57 3.51
C PHE A 177 -8.48 12.86 2.30
N ILE A 178 -8.42 13.54 1.16
CA ILE A 178 -7.83 13.00 -0.07
C ILE A 178 -6.73 13.94 -0.53
N LEU A 179 -5.51 13.40 -0.68
CA LEU A 179 -4.35 14.06 -1.24
C LEU A 179 -4.00 13.40 -2.58
N GLU A 180 -4.18 14.11 -3.68
CA GLU A 180 -3.98 13.60 -5.04
C GLU A 180 -2.73 14.18 -5.68
N ALA A 181 -1.89 13.32 -6.28
CA ALA A 181 -0.71 13.72 -7.06
C ALA A 181 -0.56 12.86 -8.31
N ALA A 182 0.43 13.17 -9.14
CA ALA A 182 0.91 12.26 -10.16
C ALA A 182 1.55 11.01 -9.53
N HIS A 183 1.76 9.94 -10.31
CA HIS A 183 2.44 8.75 -9.78
C HIS A 183 3.96 9.05 -9.61
N PRO A 184 4.62 8.52 -8.55
CA PRO A 184 6.04 8.75 -8.28
C PRO A 184 7.01 8.08 -9.28
N SER A 185 6.53 7.38 -10.31
CA SER A 185 7.40 6.79 -11.31
C SER A 185 8.18 7.87 -12.09
N PRO A 186 9.38 7.56 -12.60
CA PRO A 186 10.15 8.51 -13.42
C PRO A 186 9.38 9.07 -14.62
N LEU A 187 8.39 8.30 -15.13
CA LEU A 187 7.58 8.71 -16.28
C LEU A 187 6.57 9.84 -15.96
N SER A 188 6.30 10.09 -14.68
CA SER A 188 5.22 11.01 -14.28
C SER A 188 5.54 11.88 -13.06
N ALA A 189 6.59 11.62 -12.31
CA ALA A 189 6.88 12.35 -11.07
C ALA A 189 7.02 13.86 -11.27
N SER A 190 7.64 14.30 -12.38
CA SER A 190 7.75 15.72 -12.74
C SER A 190 6.43 16.39 -13.13
N ARG A 191 5.35 15.60 -13.31
CA ARG A 191 4.02 16.10 -13.70
C ARG A 191 3.12 16.38 -12.51
N GLY A 192 3.69 16.64 -11.32
CA GLY A 192 2.97 17.02 -10.11
C GLY A 192 3.02 16.02 -8.96
N PHE A 193 4.00 15.10 -8.93
CA PHE A 193 4.37 14.38 -7.72
C PHE A 193 5.40 15.20 -6.93
N PHE A 194 6.48 15.63 -7.59
CA PHE A 194 7.45 16.52 -6.96
C PHE A 194 6.80 17.87 -6.61
N GLY A 195 6.99 18.31 -5.37
CA GLY A 195 6.37 19.50 -4.80
C GLY A 195 4.93 19.32 -4.34
N CYS A 196 4.37 18.11 -4.32
CA CYS A 196 3.01 17.86 -3.81
C CYS A 196 2.90 18.08 -2.29
N LYS A 197 4.01 17.94 -1.55
CA LYS A 197 4.11 18.12 -0.10
C LYS A 197 3.10 17.27 0.69
N HIS A 198 2.87 16.05 0.24
CA HIS A 198 1.87 15.19 0.87
C HIS A 198 2.27 14.74 2.27
N PHE A 199 3.56 14.67 2.57
CA PHE A 199 4.08 14.17 3.84
C PHE A 199 3.89 15.21 4.96
N SER A 200 4.24 16.46 4.72
CA SER A 200 3.97 17.59 5.64
C SER A 200 2.47 17.83 5.78
N LYS A 201 1.72 17.92 4.66
CA LYS A 201 0.26 18.11 4.67
C LYS A 201 -0.47 17.01 5.45
N ALA A 202 -0.06 15.74 5.29
CA ALA A 202 -0.64 14.66 6.08
C ALA A 202 -0.40 14.85 7.58
N ASN A 203 0.80 15.23 7.97
CA ASN A 203 1.13 15.51 9.36
C ASN A 203 0.38 16.73 9.93
N GLU A 204 0.16 17.77 9.12
CA GLU A 204 -0.68 18.93 9.47
C GLU A 204 -2.14 18.51 9.70
N ILE A 205 -2.70 17.69 8.79
CA ILE A 205 -4.06 17.14 8.94
C ILE A 205 -4.15 16.29 10.21
N LEU A 206 -3.21 15.36 10.44
CA LEU A 206 -3.20 14.53 11.65
C LEU A 206 -3.20 15.37 12.92
N LYS A 207 -2.35 16.41 12.98
CA LYS A 207 -2.31 17.34 14.10
C LYS A 207 -3.64 18.07 14.29
N SER A 208 -4.28 18.52 13.19
CA SER A 208 -5.55 19.25 13.25
C SER A 208 -6.72 18.44 13.80
N ILE A 209 -6.62 17.11 13.71
CA ILE A 209 -7.61 16.15 14.24
C ILE A 209 -7.14 15.42 15.50
N ASN A 210 -6.14 16.00 16.20
CA ASN A 210 -5.56 15.47 17.44
C ASN A 210 -4.99 14.05 17.33
N GLN A 211 -4.44 13.69 16.16
CA GLN A 211 -3.71 12.45 15.94
C GLN A 211 -2.20 12.67 15.90
N THR A 212 -1.44 11.67 16.34
CA THR A 212 0.01 11.69 16.29
C THR A 212 0.48 11.72 14.83
N ALA A 213 1.37 12.64 14.51
CA ALA A 213 2.04 12.73 13.22
C ALA A 213 2.83 11.45 12.92
N ILE A 214 3.07 11.20 11.64
CA ILE A 214 3.93 10.11 11.17
C ILE A 214 5.38 10.59 11.14
N ASP A 215 6.27 9.78 11.68
CA ASP A 215 7.69 9.88 11.45
C ASP A 215 8.00 9.20 10.10
N TRP A 216 8.46 9.99 9.13
CA TRP A 216 8.71 9.51 7.78
C TRP A 216 10.12 8.98 7.57
N HIS A 217 10.93 8.81 8.63
CA HIS A 217 12.19 8.06 8.56
C HIS A 217 11.94 6.56 8.31
N THR A 218 12.90 5.89 7.70
CA THR A 218 12.86 4.45 7.41
C THR A 218 13.90 3.63 8.17
N ASP A 219 14.78 4.28 8.91
CA ASP A 219 15.94 3.71 9.67
C ASP A 219 15.92 4.25 11.10
#